data_96aefd2e2bd5450e857a89a3500be8a5
#
_entry.id   96aefd2e2bd5450e857a89a3500be8a5
#
_cell.length_a   1.000
_cell.length_b   1.000
_cell.length_c   1.000
_cell.angle_alpha   90.00
_cell.angle_beta   90.00
_cell.angle_gamma   90.00
#
_symmetry.space_group_name_H-M   'P 1'
#
loop_
_entity.id
_entity.type
_entity.pdbx_description
1 polymer ?
#
loop_
_entity_poly.entity_id
_entity_poly.type
_entity_poly.pdbx_seq_one_letter_code
_entity_poly.pdbx_strand_id
1 'polypeptide(L)'
;MTPEQIELARHALGLPNKQRRSYRNRFVTGPGGTDYLHWMQMVTDGRARRRAGSPLTGGDDYFWLTTGGACEALLPGERLDQEDFPGVRK
;
A
#
# COMPACT_ATOMS: atom_id res chain seq x y z
N MET A 1 -10.69 5.25 3.80
CA MET A 1 -10.19 5.30 2.41
C MET A 1 -11.33 5.11 1.42
N THR A 2 -11.20 5.71 0.25
CA THR A 2 -12.17 5.48 -0.82
C THR A 2 -12.06 4.05 -1.36
N PRO A 3 -13.08 3.54 -2.09
CA PRO A 3 -12.99 2.22 -2.70
C PRO A 3 -11.76 2.07 -3.61
N GLU A 4 -11.41 3.10 -4.37
CA GLU A 4 -10.24 3.09 -5.26
C GLU A 4 -8.94 3.00 -4.44
N GLN A 5 -8.86 3.72 -3.33
CA GLN A 5 -7.70 3.68 -2.45
C GLN A 5 -7.55 2.31 -1.80
N ILE A 6 -8.65 1.70 -1.37
CA ILE A 6 -8.64 0.36 -0.80
C ILE A 6 -8.13 -0.64 -1.84
N GLU A 7 -8.61 -0.55 -3.07
CA GLU A 7 -8.17 -1.43 -4.13
C GLU A 7 -6.67 -1.30 -4.40
N LEU A 8 -6.16 -0.07 -4.47
CA LEU A 8 -4.74 0.18 -4.64
C LEU A 8 -3.92 -0.33 -3.46
N ALA A 9 -4.41 -0.13 -2.25
CA ALA A 9 -3.76 -0.63 -1.05
C ALA A 9 -3.67 -2.16 -1.06
N ARG A 10 -4.75 -2.83 -1.42
CA ARG A 10 -4.78 -4.28 -1.54
C ARG A 10 -3.80 -4.78 -2.60
N HIS A 11 -3.70 -4.07 -3.72
CA HIS A 11 -2.72 -4.41 -4.75
C HIS A 11 -1.29 -4.28 -4.20
N ALA A 12 -1.01 -3.21 -3.47
CA ALA A 12 0.30 -3.00 -2.85
C ALA A 12 0.68 -4.13 -1.88
N LEU A 13 -0.33 -4.71 -1.21
CA LEU A 13 -0.15 -5.79 -0.24
C LEU A 13 -0.11 -7.17 -0.88
N GLY A 14 -0.48 -7.29 -2.15
CA GLY A 14 -0.58 -8.57 -2.84
C GLY A 14 -1.88 -9.33 -2.56
N LEU A 15 -2.93 -8.62 -2.19
CA LEU A 15 -4.25 -9.19 -1.91
C LEU A 15 -5.21 -8.95 -3.09
N PRO A 16 -6.19 -9.83 -3.31
CA PRO A 16 -6.46 -11.07 -2.58
C PRO A 16 -5.50 -12.19 -2.99
N ASN A 17 -5.34 -13.17 -2.10
CA ASN A 17 -4.58 -14.37 -2.41
C ASN A 17 -5.12 -15.55 -1.58
N LYS A 18 -4.65 -16.77 -1.87
CA LYS A 18 -5.14 -17.99 -1.22
C LYS A 18 -4.85 -18.04 0.28
N GLN A 19 -3.71 -17.49 0.70
CA GLN A 19 -3.29 -17.50 2.09
C GLN A 19 -4.04 -16.45 2.92
N ARG A 20 -4.73 -15.52 2.28
CA ARG A 20 -5.41 -14.40 2.93
C ARG A 20 -4.48 -13.59 3.83
N ARG A 21 -3.23 -13.44 3.38
CA ARG A 21 -2.19 -12.71 4.09
C ARG A 21 -1.37 -11.89 3.09
N SER A 22 -1.05 -10.67 3.45
CA SER A 22 -0.18 -9.83 2.63
C SER A 22 1.20 -10.48 2.49
N TYR A 23 1.89 -10.23 1.39
CA TYR A 23 3.25 -10.73 1.20
C TYR A 23 4.20 -9.66 0.68
N ARG A 24 3.72 -8.45 0.55
CA ARG A 24 4.52 -7.31 0.13
C ARG A 24 3.88 -6.02 0.63
N ASN A 25 4.58 -4.90 0.49
CA ASN A 25 4.03 -3.59 0.82
C ASN A 25 4.74 -2.55 -0.04
N ARG A 26 4.36 -2.48 -1.31
CA ARG A 26 4.96 -1.51 -2.24
C ARG A 26 4.07 -1.23 -3.42
N PHE A 27 4.19 -0.02 -3.94
CA PHE A 27 3.54 0.41 -5.16
C PHE A 27 4.40 1.49 -5.80
N VAL A 28 4.64 1.39 -7.10
CA VAL A 28 5.46 2.35 -7.83
C VAL A 28 4.57 3.02 -8.87
N THR A 29 4.49 4.34 -8.84
CA THR A 29 3.72 5.12 -9.80
C THR A 29 4.28 6.54 -9.89
N GLY A 30 4.07 7.20 -11.00
CA GLY A 30 4.59 8.53 -11.27
C GLY A 30 3.50 9.58 -11.46
N PRO A 31 3.91 10.87 -11.54
CA PRO A 31 2.96 11.99 -11.57
C PRO A 31 1.94 11.98 -12.71
N GLY A 32 2.20 11.27 -13.80
CA GLY A 32 1.25 11.18 -14.91
C GLY A 32 0.19 10.10 -14.73
N GLY A 33 0.28 9.26 -13.69
CA GLY A 33 -0.64 8.15 -13.49
C GLY A 33 -1.85 8.56 -12.66
N THR A 34 -2.99 7.95 -12.95
CA THR A 34 -4.22 8.15 -12.18
C THR A 34 -4.03 7.73 -10.72
N ASP A 35 -3.29 6.66 -10.51
CA ASP A 35 -3.06 6.09 -9.18
C ASP A 35 -2.21 7.01 -8.30
N TYR A 36 -1.38 7.85 -8.91
CA TYR A 36 -0.48 8.73 -8.19
C TYR A 36 -1.23 9.68 -7.25
N LEU A 37 -2.31 10.28 -7.71
CA LEU A 37 -3.10 11.22 -6.90
C LEU A 37 -3.74 10.51 -5.69
N HIS A 38 -4.21 9.29 -5.88
CA HIS A 38 -4.77 8.50 -4.78
C HIS A 38 -3.69 8.21 -3.73
N TRP A 39 -2.50 7.80 -4.17
CA TRP A 39 -1.40 7.53 -3.24
C TRP A 39 -0.95 8.79 -2.50
N MET A 40 -0.87 9.92 -3.19
CA MET A 40 -0.50 11.19 -2.54
C MET A 40 -1.52 11.59 -1.48
N GLN A 41 -2.81 11.37 -1.74
CA GLN A 41 -3.86 11.63 -0.75
C GLN A 41 -3.72 10.69 0.45
N MET A 42 -3.41 9.43 0.21
CA MET A 42 -3.19 8.48 1.29
C MET A 42 -1.99 8.87 2.17
N VAL A 43 -0.94 9.42 1.56
CA VAL A 43 0.21 9.95 2.31
C VAL A 43 -0.22 11.12 3.18
N THR A 44 -0.98 12.06 2.62
CA THR A 44 -1.51 13.22 3.36
C THR A 44 -2.34 12.76 4.56
N ASP A 45 -3.12 11.69 4.38
CA ASP A 45 -4.01 11.17 5.43
C ASP A 45 -3.30 10.26 6.43
N GLY A 46 -1.99 10.06 6.30
CA GLY A 46 -1.23 9.21 7.22
C GLY A 46 -1.39 7.71 6.99
N ARG A 47 -1.98 7.30 5.88
CA ARG A 47 -2.23 5.90 5.54
C ARG A 47 -1.14 5.28 4.69
N ALA A 48 -0.28 6.11 4.10
CA ALA A 48 0.83 5.66 3.28
C ALA A 48 2.04 6.57 3.49
N ARG A 49 3.18 6.11 3.00
CA ARG A 49 4.42 6.89 2.96
C ARG A 49 4.98 6.87 1.56
N ARG A 50 5.88 7.81 1.27
CA ARG A 50 6.41 8.02 -0.06
C ARG A 50 7.91 8.19 -0.02
N ARG A 51 8.58 7.63 -1.02
CA ARG A 51 9.95 7.95 -1.36
C ARG A 51 9.96 8.51 -2.79
N ALA A 52 10.60 9.66 -2.97
CA ALA A 52 10.71 10.29 -4.28
C ALA A 52 11.40 9.37 -5.29
N GLY A 53 11.02 9.52 -6.56
CA GLY A 53 11.56 8.72 -7.64
C GLY A 53 13.06 8.82 -7.79
N SER A 54 13.64 7.75 -8.31
CA SER A 54 15.08 7.63 -8.54
C SER A 54 15.31 6.91 -9.87
N PRO A 55 16.56 6.84 -10.36
CA PRO A 55 16.85 6.04 -11.55
C PRO A 55 16.45 4.58 -11.40
N LEU A 56 16.48 4.06 -10.18
CA LEU A 56 16.10 2.66 -9.91
C LEU A 56 14.62 2.40 -10.12
N THR A 57 13.77 3.42 -10.00
CA THR A 57 12.33 3.29 -10.22
C THR A 57 11.90 3.88 -11.56
N GLY A 58 12.85 4.22 -12.43
CA GLY A 58 12.55 4.86 -13.71
C GLY A 58 12.00 6.27 -13.55
N GLY A 59 12.26 6.92 -12.42
CA GLY A 59 11.76 8.25 -12.12
C GLY A 59 10.43 8.27 -11.37
N ASP A 60 9.76 7.12 -11.25
CA ASP A 60 8.50 7.02 -10.51
C ASP A 60 8.74 7.01 -9.00
N ASP A 61 7.74 7.45 -8.26
CA ASP A 61 7.80 7.44 -6.81
C ASP A 61 7.44 6.06 -6.26
N TYR A 62 8.02 5.74 -5.10
CA TYR A 62 7.78 4.51 -4.39
C TYR A 62 6.86 4.79 -3.20
N PHE A 63 5.78 4.02 -3.08
CA PHE A 63 4.81 4.15 -1.99
C PHE A 63 4.69 2.84 -1.21
N TRP A 64 4.36 2.97 0.07
CA TRP A 64 4.01 1.82 0.92
C TRP A 64 3.01 2.27 1.97
N LEU A 65 2.31 1.31 2.56
CA LEU A 65 1.27 1.59 3.53
C LEU A 65 1.85 1.66 4.95
N THR A 66 1.29 2.57 5.75
CA THR A 66 1.46 2.49 7.20
C THR A 66 0.63 1.31 7.71
N THR A 67 0.89 0.89 8.95
CA THR A 67 0.10 -0.19 9.56
C THR A 67 -1.40 0.16 9.55
N GLY A 68 -1.74 1.41 9.89
CA GLY A 68 -3.13 1.84 9.88
C GLY A 68 -3.77 1.77 8.50
N GLY A 69 -3.06 2.23 7.47
CA GLY A 69 -3.54 2.16 6.09
C GLY A 69 -3.72 0.73 5.62
N ALA A 70 -2.76 -0.14 5.96
CA ALA A 70 -2.83 -1.55 5.59
C ALA A 70 -3.99 -2.24 6.28
N CYS A 71 -4.22 -1.99 7.56
CA CYS A 71 -5.34 -2.59 8.30
C CYS A 71 -6.69 -2.20 7.71
N GLU A 72 -6.85 -0.96 7.26
CA GLU A 72 -8.10 -0.52 6.62
C GLU A 72 -8.40 -1.28 5.33
N ALA A 73 -7.38 -1.76 4.66
CA ALA A 73 -7.54 -2.44 3.38
C ALA A 73 -7.89 -3.93 3.53
N LEU A 74 -7.82 -4.47 4.74
CA LEU A 74 -8.09 -5.89 4.96
C LEU A 74 -9.58 -6.19 4.97
N LEU A 75 -9.94 -7.32 4.37
CA LEU A 75 -11.28 -7.91 4.50
C LEU A 75 -11.26 -8.88 5.69
N PRO A 76 -12.47 -9.26 6.20
CA PRO A 76 -12.54 -10.24 7.29
C PRO A 76 -11.79 -11.52 6.95
N GLY A 77 -10.99 -12.00 7.88
CA GLY A 77 -10.20 -13.22 7.70
C GLY A 77 -8.83 -13.00 7.08
N GLU A 78 -8.52 -11.79 6.62
CA GLU A 78 -7.20 -11.47 6.07
C GLU A 78 -6.25 -10.95 7.14
N ARG A 79 -4.95 -11.10 6.90
CA ARG A 79 -3.91 -10.71 7.85
C ARG A 79 -2.75 -10.02 7.14
N LEU A 80 -1.98 -9.24 7.91
CA LEU A 80 -0.75 -8.63 7.45
C LEU A 80 0.44 -9.52 7.80
N ASP A 81 1.44 -9.57 6.90
CA ASP A 81 2.68 -10.27 7.16
C ASP A 81 3.50 -9.49 8.20
N GLN A 82 4.00 -10.20 9.21
CA GLN A 82 4.76 -9.55 10.29
C GLN A 82 6.12 -9.03 9.84
N GLU A 83 6.68 -9.55 8.77
CA GLU A 83 7.93 -9.03 8.23
C GLU A 83 7.75 -7.62 7.69
N ASP A 84 6.63 -7.36 7.01
CA ASP A 84 6.32 -6.03 6.48
C ASP A 84 5.72 -5.12 7.55
N PHE A 85 5.07 -5.69 8.55
CA PHE A 85 4.38 -4.96 9.59
C PHE A 85 4.71 -5.52 10.97
N PRO A 86 5.94 -5.27 11.45
CA PRO A 86 6.36 -5.76 12.77
C PRO A 86 5.44 -5.23 13.88
N GLY A 87 5.08 -6.09 14.82
CA GLY A 87 4.25 -5.71 15.94
C GLY A 87 2.75 -5.81 15.70
N VAL A 88 2.33 -6.13 14.48
CA VAL A 88 0.90 -6.37 14.21
C VAL A 88 0.53 -7.75 14.73
N ARG A 89 -0.55 -7.82 15.51
CA ARG A 89 -1.07 -9.09 16.01
C ARG A 89 -1.93 -9.76 14.95
N LYS A 90 -1.83 -11.08 14.93
CA LYS A 90 -2.65 -11.90 14.05
C LYS A 90 -4.10 -11.94 14.50
#